data_1dbedd058d72044987f1c9c33428bfd8
#
_entry.id   1dbedd058d72044987f1c9c33428bfd8
#
_cell.length_a   1.000
_cell.length_b   1.000
_cell.length_c   1.000
_cell.angle_alpha   90.00
_cell.angle_beta   90.00
_cell.angle_gamma   90.00
#
_symmetry.space_group_name_H-M   'P 1'
#
loop_
_entity.id
_entity.type
_entity.pdbx_description
1 polymer ?
#
loop_
_entity_poly.entity_id
_entity_poly.type
_entity_poly.pdbx_seq_one_letter_code
_entity_poly.pdbx_strand_id
1 'polypeptide(L)'
;MRALPAFPIENPMIEVRDLSKWFRGAGGERVTAVDAVRFTVRPGEVFGLLGPNGAGKTTTLRMLCTVLTPSAGTATVADFDVVTQPGEVRRHVGFLSANTGVYDRMTAWEMVEYYGRLNQIHPDVLKPRMDELFATLQMTEFRDVRGGQLSTGMKQKLSIARALVNDPPVLIFDEPTAGLDVLVQRAVLDNVKRLRGRGKTIIFSTHIMREVEKLCDRVAVMAKGKVVVCGTLDELRTLYKQDDLEELFFALVS
;
A
#
# COMPACT_ATOMS: atom_id res chain seq x y z
N MET A 1 -19.83 -11.60 16.83
CA MET A 1 -19.22 -11.36 15.50
C MET A 1 -18.75 -12.69 14.92
N ARG A 2 -19.30 -13.15 13.79
CA ARG A 2 -18.79 -14.35 13.10
C ARG A 2 -17.66 -13.89 12.16
N ALA A 3 -16.41 -14.17 12.52
CA ALA A 3 -15.32 -14.08 11.58
C ALA A 3 -15.53 -15.14 10.46
N LEU A 4 -15.35 -14.76 9.21
CA LEU A 4 -15.23 -15.74 8.14
C LEU A 4 -14.02 -16.63 8.47
N PRO A 5 -14.13 -17.98 8.31
CA PRO A 5 -12.99 -18.84 8.51
C PRO A 5 -11.88 -18.43 7.53
N ALA A 6 -10.70 -18.12 8.07
CA ALA A 6 -9.52 -17.90 7.25
C ALA A 6 -9.19 -19.24 6.57
N PHE A 7 -9.57 -19.41 5.31
CA PHE A 7 -9.06 -20.51 4.51
C PHE A 7 -7.57 -20.30 4.33
N PRO A 8 -6.72 -21.29 4.70
CA PRO A 8 -5.29 -21.17 4.46
C PRO A 8 -5.07 -20.99 2.95
N ILE A 9 -4.46 -19.88 2.59
CA ILE A 9 -4.03 -19.63 1.22
C ILE A 9 -2.69 -20.34 1.07
N GLU A 10 -2.57 -21.26 0.11
CA GLU A 10 -1.29 -21.86 -0.21
C GLU A 10 -0.39 -20.81 -0.85
N ASN A 11 0.82 -20.66 -0.33
CA ASN A 11 1.86 -19.72 -0.78
C ASN A 11 1.36 -18.25 -0.92
N PRO A 12 0.93 -17.60 0.17
CA PRO A 12 0.53 -16.20 0.11
C PRO A 12 1.73 -15.30 -0.19
N MET A 13 1.54 -14.26 -1.01
CA MET A 13 2.56 -13.23 -1.25
C MET A 13 2.82 -12.39 0.01
N ILE A 14 1.78 -12.21 0.83
CA ILE A 14 1.89 -11.55 2.14
C ILE A 14 1.09 -12.36 3.16
N GLU A 15 1.72 -12.65 4.29
CA GLU A 15 1.03 -13.27 5.42
C GLU A 15 1.29 -12.46 6.69
N VAL A 16 0.22 -12.09 7.39
CA VAL A 16 0.26 -11.30 8.63
C VAL A 16 -0.24 -12.15 9.78
N ARG A 17 0.60 -12.33 10.83
CA ARG A 17 0.36 -13.21 11.96
C ARG A 17 0.43 -12.44 13.28
N ASP A 18 -0.72 -12.18 13.90
CA ASP A 18 -0.86 -11.49 15.20
C ASP A 18 -0.10 -10.18 15.29
N LEU A 19 0.02 -9.48 14.17
CA LEU A 19 0.83 -8.27 14.06
C LEU A 19 0.28 -7.19 14.97
N SER A 20 1.11 -6.66 15.86
CA SER A 20 0.71 -5.67 16.85
C SER A 20 1.71 -4.53 16.94
N LYS A 21 1.21 -3.33 17.20
CA LYS A 21 2.02 -2.15 17.45
C LYS A 21 1.41 -1.28 18.53
N TRP A 22 2.23 -0.94 19.50
CA TRP A 22 1.89 0.07 20.49
C TRP A 22 2.99 1.13 20.57
N PHE A 23 2.60 2.29 21.01
CA PHE A 23 3.47 3.43 21.25
C PHE A 23 3.35 3.87 22.73
N ARG A 24 4.31 4.65 23.21
CA ARG A 24 4.17 5.36 24.47
C ARG A 24 3.45 6.67 24.24
N GLY A 25 2.34 6.88 24.94
CA GLY A 25 1.63 8.16 24.96
C GLY A 25 2.38 9.23 25.74
N ALA A 26 1.89 10.47 25.68
CA ALA A 26 2.52 11.63 26.35
C ALA A 26 2.61 11.48 27.87
N GLY A 27 1.69 10.74 28.49
CA GLY A 27 1.68 10.42 29.92
C GLY A 27 2.44 9.13 30.28
N GLY A 28 3.11 8.47 29.31
CA GLY A 28 3.83 7.22 29.50
C GLY A 28 2.95 5.96 29.36
N GLU A 29 1.65 6.12 29.18
CA GLU A 29 0.69 5.03 28.94
C GLU A 29 0.94 4.33 27.61
N ARG A 30 0.50 3.06 27.53
CA ARG A 30 0.55 2.28 26.28
C ARG A 30 -0.64 2.62 25.40
N VAL A 31 -0.39 3.18 24.22
CA VAL A 31 -1.38 3.41 23.17
C VAL A 31 -1.24 2.33 22.10
N THR A 32 -2.23 1.44 21.99
CA THR A 32 -2.23 0.35 21.00
C THR A 32 -2.82 0.87 19.67
N ALA A 33 -1.98 0.93 18.65
CA ALA A 33 -2.37 1.35 17.32
C ALA A 33 -2.82 0.18 16.41
N VAL A 34 -2.24 -1.01 16.64
CA VAL A 34 -2.58 -2.26 15.93
C VAL A 34 -2.56 -3.39 16.95
N ASP A 35 -3.60 -4.23 16.94
CA ASP A 35 -3.83 -5.28 17.92
C ASP A 35 -4.12 -6.62 17.26
N ALA A 36 -3.13 -7.52 17.28
CA ALA A 36 -3.19 -8.90 16.81
C ALA A 36 -3.84 -9.07 15.40
N VAL A 37 -3.46 -8.21 14.46
CA VAL A 37 -3.99 -8.23 13.10
C VAL A 37 -3.51 -9.48 12.35
N ARG A 38 -4.45 -10.12 11.64
CA ARG A 38 -4.21 -11.30 10.79
C ARG A 38 -4.90 -11.15 9.45
N PHE A 39 -4.18 -11.35 8.37
CA PHE A 39 -4.71 -11.50 7.02
C PHE A 39 -3.64 -12.06 6.07
N THR A 40 -4.07 -12.49 4.90
CA THR A 40 -3.19 -12.98 3.84
C THR A 40 -3.53 -12.31 2.51
N VAL A 41 -2.53 -12.10 1.65
CA VAL A 41 -2.69 -11.55 0.30
C VAL A 41 -2.14 -12.54 -0.72
N ARG A 42 -2.91 -12.84 -1.76
CA ARG A 42 -2.53 -13.78 -2.83
C ARG A 42 -1.57 -13.11 -3.82
N PRO A 43 -0.73 -13.88 -4.53
CA PRO A 43 0.02 -13.36 -5.66
C PRO A 43 -0.91 -12.73 -6.72
N GLY A 44 -0.54 -11.53 -7.24
CA GLY A 44 -1.30 -10.81 -8.27
C GLY A 44 -2.64 -10.21 -7.83
N GLU A 45 -2.98 -10.28 -6.55
CA GLU A 45 -4.20 -9.73 -5.97
C GLU A 45 -4.09 -8.23 -5.71
N VAL A 46 -5.17 -7.49 -5.88
CA VAL A 46 -5.36 -6.16 -5.28
C VAL A 46 -6.16 -6.33 -3.99
N PHE A 47 -5.48 -6.19 -2.87
CA PHE A 47 -6.04 -6.34 -1.55
C PHE A 47 -6.34 -4.98 -0.92
N GLY A 48 -7.60 -4.72 -0.60
CA GLY A 48 -8.05 -3.49 0.06
C GLY A 48 -7.83 -3.54 1.57
N LEU A 49 -7.24 -2.49 2.14
CA LEU A 49 -7.21 -2.26 3.58
C LEU A 49 -8.11 -1.07 3.89
N LEU A 50 -9.37 -1.35 4.23
CA LEU A 50 -10.43 -0.37 4.42
C LEU A 50 -10.60 -0.03 5.89
N GLY A 51 -10.85 1.23 6.21
CA GLY A 51 -11.12 1.65 7.59
C GLY A 51 -11.11 3.16 7.77
N PRO A 52 -11.70 3.68 8.84
CA PRO A 52 -11.68 5.11 9.15
C PRO A 52 -10.24 5.59 9.47
N ASN A 53 -10.07 6.91 9.55
CA ASN A 53 -8.84 7.49 10.04
C ASN A 53 -8.57 7.04 11.48
N GLY A 54 -7.32 6.69 11.78
CA GLY A 54 -6.94 6.15 13.08
C GLY A 54 -7.24 4.64 13.29
N ALA A 55 -7.80 3.93 12.30
CA ALA A 55 -8.07 2.49 12.40
C ALA A 55 -6.80 1.60 12.48
N GLY A 56 -5.61 2.14 12.22
CA GLY A 56 -4.34 1.41 12.25
C GLY A 56 -3.80 1.03 10.87
N LYS A 57 -4.46 1.41 9.76
CA LYS A 57 -4.05 1.09 8.38
C LYS A 57 -2.60 1.46 8.09
N THR A 58 -2.27 2.75 8.16
CA THR A 58 -0.91 3.27 7.92
C THR A 58 0.14 2.60 8.81
N THR A 59 -0.18 2.35 10.08
CA THR A 59 0.73 1.68 11.02
C THR A 59 0.99 0.24 10.57
N THR A 60 -0.05 -0.49 10.16
CA THR A 60 0.07 -1.85 9.61
C THR A 60 0.94 -1.85 8.35
N LEU A 61 0.66 -0.97 7.39
CA LEU A 61 1.44 -0.87 6.14
C LEU A 61 2.90 -0.51 6.38
N ARG A 62 3.17 0.39 7.31
CA ARG A 62 4.56 0.75 7.70
C ARG A 62 5.32 -0.41 8.35
N MET A 63 4.65 -1.31 9.06
CA MET A 63 5.26 -2.54 9.56
C MET A 63 5.58 -3.50 8.42
N LEU A 64 4.66 -3.68 7.45
CA LEU A 64 4.90 -4.53 6.26
C LEU A 64 6.04 -4.00 5.39
N CYS A 65 6.22 -2.68 5.32
CA CYS A 65 7.33 -2.03 4.60
C CYS A 65 8.60 -1.93 5.43
N THR A 66 8.64 -2.49 6.65
CA THR A 66 9.78 -2.43 7.59
C THR A 66 10.18 -1.00 8.02
N VAL A 67 9.30 -0.02 7.84
CA VAL A 67 9.48 1.37 8.34
C VAL A 67 9.27 1.42 9.85
N LEU A 68 8.39 0.54 10.38
CA LEU A 68 8.15 0.37 11.80
C LEU A 68 8.38 -1.10 12.18
N THR A 69 9.13 -1.33 13.25
CA THR A 69 9.25 -2.67 13.83
C THR A 69 7.98 -3.02 14.60
N PRO A 70 7.37 -4.21 14.39
CA PRO A 70 6.27 -4.70 15.21
C PRO A 70 6.64 -4.74 16.69
N SER A 71 5.65 -4.54 17.56
CA SER A 71 5.82 -4.73 19.00
C SER A 71 5.55 -6.17 19.42
N ALA A 72 4.73 -6.91 18.66
CA ALA A 72 4.50 -8.34 18.78
C ALA A 72 3.96 -8.89 17.44
N GLY A 73 4.03 -10.22 17.28
CA GLY A 73 3.67 -10.90 16.06
C GLY A 73 4.68 -10.63 14.94
N THR A 74 4.39 -11.12 13.74
CA THR A 74 5.23 -10.90 12.56
C THR A 74 4.41 -10.91 11.27
N ALA A 75 5.09 -10.64 10.14
CA ALA A 75 4.55 -10.85 8.82
C ALA A 75 5.63 -11.34 7.86
N THR A 76 5.24 -12.05 6.81
CA THR A 76 6.11 -12.35 5.67
C THR A 76 5.64 -11.58 4.44
N VAL A 77 6.56 -11.06 3.66
CA VAL A 77 6.31 -10.35 2.40
C VAL A 77 7.27 -10.92 1.35
N ALA A 78 6.75 -11.48 0.27
CA ALA A 78 7.53 -12.16 -0.76
C ALA A 78 8.51 -13.19 -0.14
N ASP A 79 8.01 -14.02 0.79
CA ASP A 79 8.72 -15.05 1.55
C ASP A 79 9.73 -14.54 2.60
N PHE A 80 9.91 -13.23 2.77
CA PHE A 80 10.84 -12.64 3.72
C PHE A 80 10.13 -12.11 4.97
N ASP A 81 10.63 -12.43 6.15
CA ASP A 81 10.09 -11.97 7.43
C ASP A 81 10.46 -10.50 7.70
N VAL A 82 9.45 -9.69 8.06
CA VAL A 82 9.61 -8.24 8.26
C VAL A 82 10.51 -7.87 9.45
N VAL A 83 10.72 -8.79 10.40
CA VAL A 83 11.53 -8.56 11.60
C VAL A 83 12.96 -9.03 11.41
N THR A 84 13.14 -10.24 10.88
CA THR A 84 14.45 -10.90 10.78
C THR A 84 15.16 -10.63 9.45
N GLN A 85 14.40 -10.30 8.38
CA GLN A 85 14.93 -10.08 7.02
C GLN A 85 14.46 -8.74 6.42
N PRO A 86 14.51 -7.61 7.17
CA PRO A 86 13.92 -6.35 6.70
C PRO A 86 14.61 -5.78 5.45
N GLY A 87 15.89 -6.13 5.20
CA GLY A 87 16.62 -5.74 4.01
C GLY A 87 16.03 -6.38 2.75
N GLU A 88 15.72 -7.68 2.81
CA GLU A 88 15.10 -8.40 1.70
C GLU A 88 13.67 -7.91 1.44
N VAL A 89 12.87 -7.70 2.49
CA VAL A 89 11.54 -7.11 2.34
C VAL A 89 11.59 -5.80 1.56
N ARG A 90 12.51 -4.88 1.92
CA ARG A 90 12.63 -3.58 1.22
C ARG A 90 13.01 -3.70 -0.26
N ARG A 91 13.73 -4.74 -0.66
CA ARG A 91 14.05 -5.00 -2.08
C ARG A 91 12.84 -5.46 -2.87
N HIS A 92 11.87 -6.11 -2.21
CA HIS A 92 10.70 -6.71 -2.84
C HIS A 92 9.43 -5.86 -2.71
N VAL A 93 9.50 -4.70 -2.03
CA VAL A 93 8.36 -3.82 -1.79
C VAL A 93 8.58 -2.44 -2.38
N GLY A 94 7.62 -1.97 -3.17
CA GLY A 94 7.47 -0.56 -3.52
C GLY A 94 6.43 0.09 -2.61
N PHE A 95 6.83 1.12 -1.86
CA PHE A 95 5.94 1.82 -0.94
C PHE A 95 5.62 3.23 -1.41
N LEU A 96 4.33 3.54 -1.51
CA LEU A 96 3.81 4.86 -1.80
C LEU A 96 2.91 5.31 -0.64
N SER A 97 3.26 6.42 -0.01
CA SER A 97 2.45 7.08 1.01
C SER A 97 2.01 8.46 0.51
N ALA A 98 0.80 8.91 0.87
CA ALA A 98 0.30 10.24 0.55
C ALA A 98 1.24 11.37 0.98
N ASN A 99 1.99 11.16 2.07
CA ASN A 99 2.93 12.13 2.64
C ASN A 99 4.38 11.94 2.16
N THR A 100 4.61 11.21 1.05
CA THR A 100 5.97 11.03 0.55
C THR A 100 6.48 12.33 -0.07
N GLY A 101 7.35 13.03 0.65
CA GLY A 101 7.94 14.29 0.24
C GLY A 101 8.71 14.19 -1.08
N VAL A 102 8.66 15.25 -1.86
CA VAL A 102 9.46 15.47 -3.06
C VAL A 102 10.58 16.41 -2.70
N TYR A 103 11.82 16.09 -3.08
CA TYR A 103 12.97 16.99 -2.85
C TYR A 103 12.91 18.15 -3.85
N ASP A 104 12.67 19.35 -3.36
CA ASP A 104 12.39 20.54 -4.19
C ASP A 104 13.53 20.88 -5.17
N ARG A 105 14.78 20.57 -4.83
CA ARG A 105 15.98 20.93 -5.62
C ARG A 105 16.39 19.87 -6.64
N MET A 106 15.88 18.63 -6.52
CA MET A 106 16.16 17.55 -7.46
C MET A 106 15.14 17.58 -8.60
N THR A 107 15.57 17.21 -9.81
CA THR A 107 14.67 16.97 -10.93
C THR A 107 13.90 15.67 -10.73
N ALA A 108 12.81 15.49 -11.49
CA ALA A 108 12.06 14.24 -11.46
C ALA A 108 12.95 13.03 -11.82
N TRP A 109 13.84 13.20 -12.81
CA TRP A 109 14.79 12.18 -13.23
C TRP A 109 15.78 11.82 -12.13
N GLU A 110 16.49 12.83 -11.59
CA GLU A 110 17.47 12.65 -10.51
C GLU A 110 16.88 11.95 -9.29
N MET A 111 15.61 12.25 -8.99
CA MET A 111 14.94 11.64 -7.84
C MET A 111 14.66 10.15 -8.06
N VAL A 112 14.19 9.74 -9.24
CA VAL A 112 14.00 8.32 -9.57
C VAL A 112 15.33 7.59 -9.64
N GLU A 113 16.36 8.21 -10.24
CA GLU A 113 17.73 7.68 -10.27
C GLU A 113 18.29 7.45 -8.87
N TYR A 114 18.12 8.41 -7.97
CA TYR A 114 18.55 8.30 -6.58
C TYR A 114 17.94 7.09 -5.88
N TYR A 115 16.61 6.87 -6.05
CA TYR A 115 15.94 5.68 -5.51
C TYR A 115 16.40 4.38 -6.17
N GLY A 116 16.68 4.38 -7.46
CA GLY A 116 17.26 3.23 -8.15
C GLY A 116 18.64 2.86 -7.59
N ARG A 117 19.48 3.86 -7.35
CA ARG A 117 20.82 3.67 -6.75
C ARG A 117 20.74 3.20 -5.29
N LEU A 118 19.79 3.71 -4.50
CA LEU A 118 19.53 3.24 -3.12
C LEU A 118 19.16 1.75 -3.09
N ASN A 119 18.43 1.28 -4.11
CA ASN A 119 18.10 -0.14 -4.28
C ASN A 119 19.23 -0.94 -4.94
N GLN A 120 20.43 -0.36 -5.09
CA GLN A 120 21.65 -1.00 -5.65
C GLN A 120 21.46 -1.53 -7.08
N ILE A 121 20.57 -0.90 -7.88
CA ILE A 121 20.39 -1.28 -9.28
C ILE A 121 21.61 -0.82 -10.07
N HIS A 122 22.20 -1.75 -10.86
CA HIS A 122 23.35 -1.44 -11.69
C HIS A 122 23.00 -0.34 -12.73
N PRO A 123 23.88 0.63 -12.99
CA PRO A 123 23.62 1.74 -13.91
C PRO A 123 23.13 1.31 -15.30
N ASP A 124 23.69 0.23 -15.85
CA ASP A 124 23.31 -0.29 -17.16
C ASP A 124 21.88 -0.84 -17.22
N VAL A 125 21.32 -1.25 -16.07
CA VAL A 125 19.92 -1.70 -15.93
C VAL A 125 19.03 -0.53 -15.55
N LEU A 126 19.51 0.38 -14.69
CA LEU A 126 18.72 1.47 -14.16
C LEU A 126 18.28 2.46 -15.25
N LYS A 127 19.20 2.90 -16.11
CA LYS A 127 18.90 3.91 -17.13
C LYS A 127 17.81 3.46 -18.12
N PRO A 128 17.89 2.28 -18.78
CA PRO A 128 16.82 1.81 -19.66
C PRO A 128 15.48 1.66 -18.93
N ARG A 129 15.51 1.16 -17.68
CA ARG A 129 14.31 1.01 -16.86
C ARG A 129 13.66 2.36 -16.54
N MET A 130 14.45 3.37 -16.24
CA MET A 130 13.96 4.74 -16.01
C MET A 130 13.34 5.32 -17.29
N ASP A 131 13.97 5.14 -18.45
CA ASP A 131 13.44 5.60 -19.74
C ASP A 131 12.06 4.96 -20.02
N GLU A 132 11.92 3.63 -19.81
CA GLU A 132 10.63 2.93 -19.91
C GLU A 132 9.59 3.44 -18.91
N LEU A 133 10.01 3.63 -17.67
CA LEU A 133 9.12 4.10 -16.60
C LEU A 133 8.58 5.50 -16.88
N PHE A 134 9.46 6.42 -17.28
CA PHE A 134 9.09 7.79 -17.64
C PHE A 134 8.12 7.83 -18.84
N ALA A 135 8.37 7.00 -19.85
CA ALA A 135 7.45 6.87 -21.00
C ALA A 135 6.09 6.30 -20.56
N THR A 136 6.09 5.19 -19.79
CA THR A 136 4.86 4.51 -19.32
C THR A 136 3.99 5.41 -18.45
N LEU A 137 4.59 6.20 -17.57
CA LEU A 137 3.91 7.11 -16.66
C LEU A 137 3.66 8.51 -17.27
N GLN A 138 4.06 8.71 -18.54
CA GLN A 138 3.93 10.01 -19.22
C GLN A 138 4.64 11.14 -18.44
N MET A 139 5.90 10.93 -18.10
CA MET A 139 6.73 11.84 -17.31
C MET A 139 7.86 12.46 -18.14
N THR A 140 8.00 12.07 -19.40
CA THR A 140 9.12 12.49 -20.29
C THR A 140 9.21 14.01 -20.40
N GLU A 141 8.08 14.71 -20.50
CA GLU A 141 8.03 16.17 -20.70
C GLU A 141 8.52 16.96 -19.47
N PHE A 142 8.43 16.37 -18.28
CA PHE A 142 8.85 17.04 -17.05
C PHE A 142 10.03 16.34 -16.33
N ARG A 143 10.76 15.48 -17.04
CA ARG A 143 11.88 14.71 -16.47
C ARG A 143 12.95 15.60 -15.83
N ASP A 144 13.20 16.75 -16.42
CA ASP A 144 14.23 17.72 -15.99
C ASP A 144 13.65 18.88 -15.15
N VAL A 145 12.34 18.82 -14.82
CA VAL A 145 11.69 19.80 -13.95
C VAL A 145 11.96 19.47 -12.48
N ARG A 146 12.33 20.51 -11.71
CA ARG A 146 12.62 20.37 -10.27
C ARG A 146 11.36 20.09 -9.46
N GLY A 147 11.49 19.30 -8.40
CA GLY A 147 10.41 18.86 -7.52
C GLY A 147 9.54 19.99 -6.99
N GLY A 148 10.12 21.12 -6.63
CA GLY A 148 9.36 22.30 -6.16
C GLY A 148 8.45 22.93 -7.22
N GLN A 149 8.70 22.68 -8.51
CA GLN A 149 7.92 23.20 -9.64
C GLN A 149 6.89 22.23 -10.19
N LEU A 150 6.86 20.98 -9.67
CA LEU A 150 5.93 19.97 -10.11
C LEU A 150 4.52 20.24 -9.57
N SER A 151 3.51 20.07 -10.44
CA SER A 151 2.10 20.04 -10.03
C SER A 151 1.81 18.84 -9.13
N THR A 152 0.67 18.84 -8.44
CA THR A 152 0.24 17.71 -7.60
C THR A 152 0.17 16.40 -8.38
N GLY A 153 -0.38 16.41 -9.60
CA GLY A 153 -0.43 15.24 -10.47
C GLY A 153 0.95 14.75 -10.92
N MET A 154 1.88 15.67 -11.22
CA MET A 154 3.27 15.33 -11.55
C MET A 154 3.99 14.73 -10.34
N LYS A 155 3.80 15.28 -9.13
CA LYS A 155 4.34 14.74 -7.87
C LYS A 155 3.82 13.33 -7.61
N GLN A 156 2.55 13.08 -7.90
CA GLN A 156 1.95 11.75 -7.75
C GLN A 156 2.57 10.73 -8.72
N LYS A 157 2.71 11.09 -10.00
CA LYS A 157 3.40 10.24 -10.99
C LYS A 157 4.84 9.94 -10.57
N LEU A 158 5.56 10.95 -10.09
CA LEU A 158 6.92 10.80 -9.58
C LEU A 158 6.99 9.86 -8.38
N SER A 159 6.04 9.94 -7.45
CA SER A 159 5.96 9.04 -6.28
C SER A 159 5.70 7.59 -6.71
N ILE A 160 4.86 7.38 -7.72
CA ILE A 160 4.64 6.05 -8.33
C ILE A 160 5.93 5.56 -9.00
N ALA A 161 6.62 6.39 -9.79
CA ALA A 161 7.88 6.04 -10.44
C ALA A 161 8.94 5.59 -9.43
N ARG A 162 9.07 6.29 -8.32
CA ARG A 162 9.99 5.93 -7.23
C ARG A 162 9.67 4.58 -6.59
N ALA A 163 8.40 4.26 -6.41
CA ALA A 163 7.97 2.98 -5.87
C ALA A 163 8.18 1.81 -6.85
N LEU A 164 8.27 2.10 -8.16
CA LEU A 164 8.37 1.11 -9.22
C LEU A 164 9.80 0.92 -9.75
N VAL A 165 10.74 1.79 -9.44
CA VAL A 165 12.07 1.81 -10.07
C VAL A 165 12.86 0.50 -9.89
N ASN A 166 12.68 -0.20 -8.76
CA ASN A 166 13.28 -1.52 -8.49
C ASN A 166 12.42 -2.69 -9.00
N ASP A 167 11.30 -2.41 -9.70
CA ASP A 167 10.37 -3.40 -10.24
C ASP A 167 9.86 -4.43 -9.20
N PRO A 168 9.42 -4.00 -8.02
CA PRO A 168 9.09 -4.92 -6.93
C PRO A 168 7.88 -5.79 -7.26
N PRO A 169 7.83 -7.05 -6.79
CA PRO A 169 6.64 -7.90 -6.93
C PRO A 169 5.46 -7.42 -6.09
N VAL A 170 5.72 -6.71 -5.00
CA VAL A 170 4.72 -6.20 -4.06
C VAL A 170 4.70 -4.68 -4.06
N LEU A 171 3.50 -4.09 -4.14
CA LEU A 171 3.29 -2.66 -4.05
C LEU A 171 2.33 -2.35 -2.90
N ILE A 172 2.68 -1.38 -2.08
CA ILE A 172 1.86 -0.93 -0.95
C ILE A 172 1.55 0.54 -1.13
N PHE A 173 0.26 0.85 -1.31
CA PHE A 173 -0.26 2.19 -1.50
C PHE A 173 -1.06 2.61 -0.27
N ASP A 174 -0.55 3.60 0.47
CA ASP A 174 -1.17 4.12 1.69
C ASP A 174 -1.92 5.42 1.37
N GLU A 175 -3.24 5.32 1.22
CA GLU A 175 -4.17 6.40 0.86
C GLU A 175 -3.71 7.22 -0.36
N PRO A 176 -3.40 6.59 -1.51
CA PRO A 176 -2.72 7.25 -2.62
C PRO A 176 -3.57 8.29 -3.35
N THR A 177 -4.85 8.35 -3.07
CA THR A 177 -5.83 9.27 -3.69
C THR A 177 -6.25 10.41 -2.75
N ALA A 178 -5.81 10.38 -1.48
CA ALA A 178 -6.19 11.37 -0.48
C ALA A 178 -5.76 12.78 -0.89
N GLY A 179 -6.70 13.73 -0.85
CA GLY A 179 -6.43 15.14 -1.16
C GLY A 179 -6.18 15.45 -2.64
N LEU A 180 -6.38 14.48 -3.54
CA LEU A 180 -6.24 14.67 -4.98
C LEU A 180 -7.58 15.06 -5.62
N ASP A 181 -7.52 15.83 -6.71
CA ASP A 181 -8.69 16.06 -7.56
C ASP A 181 -9.14 14.79 -8.31
N VAL A 182 -10.39 14.79 -8.80
CA VAL A 182 -11.04 13.62 -9.42
C VAL A 182 -10.27 13.06 -10.61
N LEU A 183 -9.61 13.91 -11.42
CA LEU A 183 -8.88 13.47 -12.60
C LEU A 183 -7.59 12.75 -12.20
N VAL A 184 -6.87 13.30 -11.22
CA VAL A 184 -5.64 12.69 -10.69
C VAL A 184 -5.98 11.40 -9.94
N GLN A 185 -7.06 11.35 -9.14
CA GLN A 185 -7.55 10.13 -8.51
C GLN A 185 -7.79 9.03 -9.55
N ARG A 186 -8.52 9.34 -10.63
CA ARG A 186 -8.77 8.40 -11.72
C ARG A 186 -7.47 7.85 -12.31
N ALA A 187 -6.50 8.72 -12.57
CA ALA A 187 -5.20 8.31 -13.13
C ALA A 187 -4.45 7.35 -12.17
N VAL A 188 -4.53 7.57 -10.86
CA VAL A 188 -3.97 6.65 -9.84
C VAL A 188 -4.65 5.28 -9.91
N LEU A 189 -6.00 5.24 -9.91
CA LEU A 189 -6.75 3.98 -9.98
C LEU A 189 -6.46 3.20 -11.27
N ASP A 190 -6.35 3.90 -12.40
CA ASP A 190 -6.00 3.29 -13.70
C ASP A 190 -4.57 2.73 -13.69
N ASN A 191 -3.62 3.39 -13.01
CA ASN A 191 -2.27 2.86 -12.82
C ASN A 191 -2.28 1.59 -11.95
N VAL A 192 -3.06 1.53 -10.88
CA VAL A 192 -3.20 0.33 -10.04
C VAL A 192 -3.71 -0.85 -10.88
N LYS A 193 -4.76 -0.64 -11.71
CA LYS A 193 -5.27 -1.68 -12.61
C LYS A 193 -4.21 -2.18 -13.61
N ARG A 194 -3.42 -1.26 -14.16
CA ARG A 194 -2.33 -1.61 -15.09
C ARG A 194 -1.24 -2.44 -14.40
N LEU A 195 -0.87 -2.08 -13.19
CA LEU A 195 0.12 -2.80 -12.39
C LEU A 195 -0.37 -4.20 -12.01
N ARG A 196 -1.65 -4.34 -11.63
CA ARG A 196 -2.30 -5.64 -11.46
C ARG A 196 -2.22 -6.48 -12.73
N GLY A 197 -2.53 -5.90 -13.90
CA GLY A 197 -2.44 -6.57 -15.20
C GLY A 197 -1.02 -7.04 -15.56
N ARG A 198 0.02 -6.50 -14.90
CA ARG A 198 1.41 -6.95 -15.00
C ARG A 198 1.78 -7.99 -13.94
N GLY A 199 0.82 -8.53 -13.20
CA GLY A 199 1.03 -9.56 -12.18
C GLY A 199 1.55 -9.05 -10.83
N LYS A 200 1.57 -7.72 -10.59
CA LYS A 200 1.97 -7.17 -9.30
C LYS A 200 0.93 -7.45 -8.23
N THR A 201 1.38 -7.80 -7.03
CA THR A 201 0.53 -7.90 -5.84
C THR A 201 0.44 -6.52 -5.19
N ILE A 202 -0.77 -6.08 -4.86
CA ILE A 202 -0.98 -4.69 -4.42
C ILE A 202 -1.80 -4.68 -3.13
N ILE A 203 -1.30 -4.01 -2.08
CA ILE A 203 -2.14 -3.56 -0.97
C ILE A 203 -2.50 -2.09 -1.22
N PHE A 204 -3.79 -1.81 -1.15
CA PHE A 204 -4.34 -0.48 -1.37
C PHE A 204 -5.15 -0.05 -0.15
N SER A 205 -4.63 0.89 0.66
CA SER A 205 -5.40 1.42 1.78
C SER A 205 -6.24 2.61 1.36
N THR A 206 -7.46 2.64 1.85
CA THR A 206 -8.40 3.73 1.61
C THR A 206 -9.49 3.77 2.69
N HIS A 207 -10.17 4.89 2.79
CA HIS A 207 -11.45 5.02 3.51
C HIS A 207 -12.63 5.24 2.54
N ILE A 208 -12.38 5.17 1.22
CA ILE A 208 -13.37 5.44 0.16
C ILE A 208 -13.86 4.12 -0.44
N MET A 209 -15.13 3.75 -0.18
CA MET A 209 -15.74 2.47 -0.59
C MET A 209 -15.73 2.28 -2.09
N ARG A 210 -16.01 3.32 -2.87
CA ARG A 210 -16.01 3.27 -4.34
C ARG A 210 -14.67 2.89 -4.96
N GLU A 211 -13.55 3.17 -4.28
CA GLU A 211 -12.22 2.73 -4.71
C GLU A 211 -12.05 1.24 -4.52
N VAL A 212 -12.50 0.73 -3.36
CA VAL A 212 -12.48 -0.70 -3.05
C VAL A 212 -13.29 -1.49 -4.07
N GLU A 213 -14.52 -1.06 -4.38
CA GLU A 213 -15.40 -1.71 -5.37
C GLU A 213 -14.78 -1.76 -6.78
N LYS A 214 -14.03 -0.73 -7.15
CA LYS A 214 -13.42 -0.62 -8.49
C LYS A 214 -12.12 -1.39 -8.66
N LEU A 215 -11.39 -1.62 -7.58
CA LEU A 215 -10.02 -2.11 -7.62
C LEU A 215 -9.80 -3.44 -6.94
N CYS A 216 -10.43 -3.66 -5.78
CA CYS A 216 -10.00 -4.71 -4.87
C CYS A 216 -10.69 -6.05 -5.18
N ASP A 217 -9.91 -7.12 -5.14
CA ASP A 217 -10.41 -8.50 -5.24
C ASP A 217 -10.95 -8.98 -3.89
N ARG A 218 -10.23 -8.61 -2.83
CA ARG A 218 -10.58 -8.88 -1.43
C ARG A 218 -10.28 -7.65 -0.59
N VAL A 219 -10.92 -7.57 0.56
CA VAL A 219 -10.77 -6.45 1.49
C VAL A 219 -10.70 -6.94 2.94
N ALA A 220 -9.82 -6.31 3.73
CA ALA A 220 -9.89 -6.36 5.18
C ALA A 220 -10.42 -5.01 5.70
N VAL A 221 -11.46 -5.06 6.52
CA VAL A 221 -11.99 -3.88 7.21
C VAL A 221 -11.30 -3.76 8.55
N MET A 222 -10.65 -2.62 8.79
CA MET A 222 -9.99 -2.30 10.04
C MET A 222 -10.80 -1.28 10.87
N ALA A 223 -10.93 -1.57 12.15
CA ALA A 223 -11.48 -0.64 13.14
C ALA A 223 -10.75 -0.78 14.47
N LYS A 224 -10.42 0.34 15.12
CA LYS A 224 -9.82 0.38 16.48
C LYS A 224 -8.57 -0.53 16.60
N GLY A 225 -7.73 -0.56 15.55
CA GLY A 225 -6.50 -1.34 15.50
C GLY A 225 -6.66 -2.82 15.15
N LYS A 226 -7.86 -3.30 14.85
CA LYS A 226 -8.15 -4.72 14.56
C LYS A 226 -8.72 -4.91 13.18
N VAL A 227 -8.49 -6.08 12.57
CA VAL A 227 -9.26 -6.53 11.42
C VAL A 227 -10.58 -7.10 11.93
N VAL A 228 -11.70 -6.48 11.51
CA VAL A 228 -13.05 -6.85 11.93
C VAL A 228 -13.61 -7.96 11.03
N VAL A 229 -13.30 -7.86 9.73
CA VAL A 229 -13.71 -8.84 8.72
C VAL A 229 -12.73 -8.79 7.54
N CYS A 230 -12.58 -9.92 6.86
CA CYS A 230 -11.75 -10.05 5.65
C CYS A 230 -12.41 -11.03 4.68
N GLY A 231 -12.54 -10.65 3.41
CA GLY A 231 -13.13 -11.50 2.36
C GLY A 231 -13.28 -10.77 1.04
N THR A 232 -13.89 -11.40 0.05
CA THR A 232 -14.35 -10.73 -1.17
C THR A 232 -15.57 -9.86 -0.87
N LEU A 233 -15.85 -8.87 -1.72
CA LEU A 233 -17.03 -8.02 -1.52
C LEU A 233 -18.34 -8.83 -1.55
N ASP A 234 -18.43 -9.84 -2.41
CA ASP A 234 -19.61 -10.70 -2.51
C ASP A 234 -19.80 -11.58 -1.27
N GLU A 235 -18.71 -12.12 -0.71
CA GLU A 235 -18.74 -12.84 0.57
C GLU A 235 -19.24 -11.92 1.70
N LEU A 236 -18.77 -10.68 1.74
CA LEU A 236 -19.17 -9.72 2.78
C LEU A 236 -20.64 -9.30 2.63
N ARG A 237 -21.10 -8.99 1.40
CA ARG A 237 -22.50 -8.68 1.12
C ARG A 237 -23.43 -9.83 1.53
N THR A 238 -23.05 -11.06 1.19
CA THR A 238 -23.82 -12.27 1.55
C THR A 238 -23.87 -12.48 3.06
N LEU A 239 -22.71 -12.37 3.74
CA LEU A 239 -22.58 -12.61 5.18
C LEU A 239 -23.44 -11.63 6.01
N TYR A 240 -23.42 -10.36 5.62
CA TYR A 240 -24.11 -9.30 6.35
C TYR A 240 -25.49 -8.97 5.78
N LYS A 241 -25.88 -9.61 4.67
CA LYS A 241 -27.16 -9.36 3.96
C LYS A 241 -27.35 -7.89 3.62
N GLN A 242 -26.29 -7.25 3.19
CA GLN A 242 -26.23 -5.82 2.86
C GLN A 242 -25.52 -5.64 1.52
N ASP A 243 -26.25 -5.12 0.54
CA ASP A 243 -25.72 -4.86 -0.81
C ASP A 243 -24.91 -3.57 -0.89
N ASP A 244 -25.29 -2.57 -0.08
CA ASP A 244 -24.58 -1.30 -0.01
C ASP A 244 -23.33 -1.43 0.86
N LEU A 245 -22.16 -1.21 0.25
CA LEU A 245 -20.87 -1.32 0.92
C LEU A 245 -20.65 -0.22 1.96
N GLU A 246 -21.23 0.97 1.78
CA GLU A 246 -21.12 2.07 2.74
C GLU A 246 -21.89 1.74 4.03
N GLU A 247 -23.14 1.25 3.90
CA GLU A 247 -23.94 0.79 5.03
C GLU A 247 -23.33 -0.40 5.76
N LEU A 248 -22.78 -1.37 4.99
CA LEU A 248 -22.04 -2.50 5.53
C LEU A 248 -20.83 -2.00 6.37
N PHE A 249 -20.08 -1.06 5.82
CA PHE A 249 -18.92 -0.50 6.49
C PHE A 249 -19.30 0.21 7.79
N PHE A 250 -20.34 1.06 7.78
CA PHE A 250 -20.83 1.74 8.98
C PHE A 250 -21.23 0.75 10.07
N ALA A 251 -21.94 -0.33 9.70
CA ALA A 251 -22.32 -1.37 10.65
C ALA A 251 -21.11 -2.13 11.26
N LEU A 252 -19.98 -2.20 10.56
CA LEU A 252 -18.77 -2.89 11.01
C LEU A 252 -17.87 -2.02 11.89
N VAL A 253 -17.88 -0.71 11.74
CA VAL A 253 -16.93 0.21 12.42
C VAL A 253 -17.55 1.00 13.58
N SER A 254 -18.88 1.01 13.68
CA SER A 254 -19.62 1.59 14.80
C SER A 254 -19.47 0.73 16.06
#